data_01205bf14d781d7786c7773df748733c
#
_entry.id   01205bf14d781d7786c7773df748733c
#
_cell.length_a   1.000
_cell.length_b   1.000
_cell.length_c   1.000
_cell.angle_alpha   90.00
_cell.angle_beta   90.00
_cell.angle_gamma   90.00
#
_symmetry.space_group_name_H-M   'P 1'
#
loop_
_entity.id
_entity.type
_entity.pdbx_description
1 polymer ?
#
loop_
_entity_poly.entity_id
_entity_poly.type
_entity_poly.pdbx_seq_one_letter_code
_entity_poly.pdbx_strand_id
1 'polypeptide(L)'
;MKKMDSKNIDVIINKMKKMLNEKELGIKINFGGARYDADSFKVTLEVSLPNAKTKEEKHLEALMRMRNANPKYYRDWDLTKIIKIKGVDYTLNGYTNRPNSKKPFIILNLLNNKQYLITEEQVDRLFGDPTWVDTLNFNSTEKGISNEIN
;
A
#
# COMPACT_ATOMS: atom_id res chain seq x y z
N MET A 1 14.50 21.92 -28.25
CA MET A 1 15.15 21.03 -27.25
C MET A 1 16.39 20.43 -27.89
N LYS A 2 17.56 20.73 -27.33
CA LYS A 2 18.84 20.32 -27.93
C LYS A 2 19.38 18.99 -27.37
N LYS A 3 18.92 18.55 -26.23
CA LYS A 3 19.32 17.28 -25.60
C LYS A 3 18.26 16.80 -24.63
N MET A 4 18.29 15.51 -24.34
CA MET A 4 17.49 14.91 -23.28
C MET A 4 18.25 15.01 -21.97
N ASP A 5 17.72 15.79 -21.04
CA ASP A 5 18.19 15.82 -19.66
C ASP A 5 16.99 15.72 -18.73
N SER A 6 17.25 15.57 -17.44
CA SER A 6 16.19 15.40 -16.43
C SER A 6 15.12 16.50 -16.52
N LYS A 7 15.55 17.75 -16.67
CA LYS A 7 14.63 18.88 -16.73
C LYS A 7 13.73 18.85 -17.98
N ASN A 8 14.31 18.55 -19.15
CA ASN A 8 13.56 18.45 -20.40
C ASN A 8 12.60 17.28 -20.40
N ILE A 9 13.01 16.15 -19.81
CA ILE A 9 12.16 14.96 -19.66
C ILE A 9 10.95 15.27 -18.78
N ASP A 10 11.14 15.98 -17.66
CA ASP A 10 10.05 16.37 -16.77
C ASP A 10 9.03 17.27 -17.48
N VAL A 11 9.50 18.19 -18.33
CA VAL A 11 8.64 19.04 -19.14
C VAL A 11 7.78 18.20 -20.10
N ILE A 12 8.41 17.24 -20.78
CA ILE A 12 7.70 16.35 -21.71
C ILE A 12 6.67 15.49 -20.99
N ILE A 13 7.06 14.86 -19.87
CA ILE A 13 6.18 14.01 -19.08
C ILE A 13 4.97 14.81 -18.57
N ASN A 14 5.17 16.04 -18.10
CA ASN A 14 4.08 16.89 -17.63
C ASN A 14 3.11 17.25 -18.76
N LYS A 15 3.61 17.49 -19.97
CA LYS A 15 2.76 17.71 -21.16
C LYS A 15 1.98 16.44 -21.52
N MET A 16 2.61 15.28 -21.48
CA MET A 16 1.95 14.00 -21.72
C MET A 16 0.84 13.73 -20.72
N LYS A 17 1.06 14.01 -19.43
CA LYS A 17 0.04 13.88 -18.38
C LYS A 17 -1.18 14.76 -18.64
N LYS A 18 -0.97 15.96 -19.15
CA LYS A 18 -2.08 16.86 -19.52
C LYS A 18 -2.86 16.36 -20.72
N MET A 19 -2.18 15.76 -21.70
CA MET A 19 -2.81 15.19 -22.91
C MET A 19 -3.58 13.92 -22.60
N LEU A 20 -3.08 13.09 -21.67
CA LEU A 20 -3.70 11.86 -21.22
C LEU A 20 -4.62 12.17 -20.05
N ASN A 21 -5.84 12.57 -20.34
CA ASN A 21 -6.82 12.91 -19.32
C ASN A 21 -7.41 11.66 -18.68
N GLU A 22 -6.91 11.29 -17.50
CA GLU A 22 -7.34 10.11 -16.75
C GLU A 22 -8.86 10.09 -16.53
N LYS A 23 -9.42 11.23 -16.21
CA LYS A 23 -10.83 11.38 -15.87
C LYS A 23 -11.73 11.11 -17.08
N GLU A 24 -11.35 11.67 -18.25
CA GLU A 24 -12.08 11.48 -19.48
C GLU A 24 -11.95 10.05 -20.00
N LEU A 25 -10.77 9.45 -19.88
CA LEU A 25 -10.51 8.08 -20.31
C LEU A 25 -11.05 7.03 -19.34
N GLY A 26 -11.41 7.41 -18.11
CA GLY A 26 -11.87 6.49 -17.08
C GLY A 26 -10.80 5.51 -16.60
N ILE A 27 -9.55 5.96 -16.60
CA ILE A 27 -8.39 5.14 -16.20
C ILE A 27 -7.51 5.92 -15.23
N LYS A 28 -6.57 5.21 -14.63
CA LYS A 28 -5.52 5.77 -13.80
C LYS A 28 -4.17 5.53 -14.46
N ILE A 29 -3.36 6.58 -14.58
CA ILE A 29 -2.08 6.54 -15.28
C ILE A 29 -0.95 6.90 -14.32
N ASN A 30 0.07 6.04 -14.24
CA ASN A 30 1.27 6.30 -13.44
C ASN A 30 2.49 6.25 -14.36
N PHE A 31 3.35 7.27 -14.24
CA PHE A 31 4.64 7.32 -14.93
C PHE A 31 5.71 6.80 -13.97
N GLY A 32 6.43 5.75 -14.38
CA GLY A 32 7.56 5.22 -13.65
C GLY A 32 8.85 5.99 -13.88
N GLY A 33 9.96 5.41 -13.45
CA GLY A 33 11.27 6.02 -13.65
C GLY A 33 11.64 6.12 -15.13
N ALA A 34 12.33 7.20 -15.50
CA ALA A 34 12.81 7.43 -16.84
C ALA A 34 14.31 7.09 -16.95
N ARG A 35 14.68 6.45 -18.06
CA ARG A 35 16.08 6.24 -18.44
C ARG A 35 16.33 7.01 -19.73
N TYR A 36 17.41 7.73 -19.81
CA TYR A 36 17.67 8.58 -20.95
C TYR A 36 19.15 8.62 -21.35
N ASP A 37 19.37 8.97 -22.62
CA ASP A 37 20.68 9.36 -23.17
C ASP A 37 20.56 10.76 -23.79
N ALA A 38 21.55 11.18 -24.57
CA ALA A 38 21.56 12.52 -25.15
C ALA A 38 20.40 12.80 -26.12
N ASP A 39 19.89 11.76 -26.77
CA ASP A 39 18.94 11.91 -27.88
C ASP A 39 17.53 11.36 -27.58
N SER A 40 17.40 10.52 -26.57
CA SER A 40 16.15 9.83 -26.30
C SER A 40 15.94 9.52 -24.83
N PHE A 41 14.70 9.20 -24.46
CA PHE A 41 14.41 8.62 -23.16
C PHE A 41 13.34 7.55 -23.26
N LYS A 42 13.35 6.66 -22.26
CA LYS A 42 12.32 5.63 -22.09
C LYS A 42 11.67 5.83 -20.73
N VAL A 43 10.36 5.78 -20.68
CA VAL A 43 9.59 5.87 -19.45
C VAL A 43 8.56 4.75 -19.41
N THR A 44 8.37 4.15 -18.24
CA THR A 44 7.33 3.14 -18.06
C THR A 44 6.00 3.84 -17.79
N LEU A 45 4.99 3.46 -18.54
CA LEU A 45 3.62 3.91 -18.37
C LEU A 45 2.78 2.75 -17.84
N GLU A 46 2.19 2.92 -16.67
CA GLU A 46 1.28 1.95 -16.09
C GLU A 46 -0.15 2.50 -16.16
N VAL A 47 -1.02 1.76 -16.83
CA VAL A 47 -2.43 2.11 -16.98
C VAL A 47 -3.27 1.10 -16.22
N SER A 48 -4.15 1.57 -15.36
CA SER A 48 -5.02 0.72 -14.55
C SER A 48 -6.42 1.29 -14.44
N LEU A 49 -7.36 0.45 -14.04
CA LEU A 49 -8.71 0.92 -13.71
C LEU A 49 -8.66 1.76 -12.43
N PRO A 50 -9.57 2.74 -12.25
CA PRO A 50 -9.51 3.65 -11.10
C PRO A 50 -9.56 2.97 -9.74
N ASN A 51 -10.23 1.83 -9.65
CA ASN A 51 -10.39 1.04 -8.42
C ASN A 51 -9.59 -0.26 -8.46
N ALA A 52 -8.56 -0.34 -9.31
CA ALA A 52 -7.66 -1.50 -9.33
C ALA A 52 -6.90 -1.61 -8.00
N LYS A 53 -6.75 -2.84 -7.53
CA LYS A 53 -5.99 -3.12 -6.32
C LYS A 53 -4.53 -2.82 -6.53
N THR A 54 -3.88 -2.29 -5.50
CA THR A 54 -2.44 -2.05 -5.51
C THR A 54 -1.68 -3.37 -5.48
N LYS A 55 -0.39 -3.31 -5.78
CA LYS A 55 0.51 -4.47 -5.71
C LYS A 55 0.52 -5.05 -4.30
N GLU A 56 0.56 -4.20 -3.29
CA GLU A 56 0.59 -4.61 -1.88
C GLU A 56 -0.73 -5.26 -1.45
N GLU A 57 -1.86 -4.78 -1.94
CA GLU A 57 -3.17 -5.41 -1.70
C GLU A 57 -3.24 -6.81 -2.32
N LYS A 58 -2.73 -6.97 -3.54
CA LYS A 58 -2.65 -8.26 -4.21
C LYS A 58 -1.72 -9.23 -3.46
N HIS A 59 -0.61 -8.74 -2.94
CA HIS A 59 0.31 -9.53 -2.11
C HIS A 59 -0.37 -10.02 -0.83
N LEU A 60 -1.15 -9.16 -0.19
CA LEU A 60 -1.90 -9.54 1.02
C LEU A 60 -2.92 -10.63 0.73
N GLU A 61 -3.69 -10.50 -0.34
CA GLU A 61 -4.66 -11.51 -0.74
C GLU A 61 -4.00 -12.86 -1.06
N ALA A 62 -2.88 -12.82 -1.77
CA ALA A 62 -2.13 -14.03 -2.10
C ALA A 62 -1.58 -14.71 -0.84
N LEU A 63 -1.06 -13.93 0.10
CA LEU A 63 -0.57 -14.44 1.39
C LEU A 63 -1.69 -15.11 2.18
N MET A 64 -2.86 -14.48 2.25
CA MET A 64 -4.00 -15.03 2.97
C MET A 64 -4.51 -16.31 2.34
N ARG A 65 -4.58 -16.39 1.01
CA ARG A 65 -4.97 -17.63 0.32
C ARG A 65 -4.01 -18.77 0.64
N MET A 66 -2.71 -18.47 0.62
CA MET A 66 -1.68 -19.49 0.93
C MET A 66 -1.78 -19.97 2.38
N ARG A 67 -1.94 -19.07 3.32
CA ARG A 67 -2.05 -19.41 4.75
C ARG A 67 -3.35 -20.13 5.07
N ASN A 68 -4.45 -19.73 4.48
CA ASN A 68 -5.75 -20.35 4.72
C ASN A 68 -5.85 -21.78 4.14
N ALA A 69 -5.03 -22.08 3.14
CA ALA A 69 -4.94 -23.44 2.59
C ALA A 69 -4.18 -24.41 3.50
N ASN A 70 -3.43 -23.92 4.50
CA ASN A 70 -2.64 -24.75 5.41
C ASN A 70 -3.02 -24.45 6.87
N PRO A 71 -3.63 -25.41 7.60
CA PRO A 71 -4.08 -25.18 8.98
C PRO A 71 -2.99 -24.69 9.92
N LYS A 72 -1.74 -25.06 9.68
CA LYS A 72 -0.60 -24.63 10.49
C LYS A 72 -0.36 -23.12 10.43
N TYR A 73 -0.66 -22.50 9.29
CA TYR A 73 -0.40 -21.09 9.05
C TYR A 73 -1.66 -20.25 8.96
N TYR A 74 -2.81 -20.85 9.18
CA TYR A 74 -4.10 -20.15 9.14
C TYR A 74 -4.10 -18.90 10.01
N ARG A 75 -4.69 -17.84 9.47
CA ARG A 75 -4.95 -16.60 10.19
C ARG A 75 -6.40 -16.19 9.96
N ASP A 76 -7.06 -15.83 11.03
CA ASP A 76 -8.47 -15.44 11.04
C ASP A 76 -8.63 -13.90 10.90
N TRP A 77 -7.71 -13.26 10.21
CA TRP A 77 -7.77 -11.82 9.99
C TRP A 77 -8.97 -11.45 9.13
N ASP A 78 -9.73 -10.46 9.58
CA ASP A 78 -10.82 -9.88 8.80
C ASP A 78 -10.27 -8.69 8.00
N LEU A 79 -10.08 -8.90 6.70
CA LEU A 79 -9.54 -7.88 5.80
C LEU A 79 -10.50 -6.73 5.54
N THR A 80 -11.78 -6.89 5.92
CA THR A 80 -12.79 -5.85 5.76
C THR A 80 -12.97 -5.00 7.02
N LYS A 81 -12.32 -5.39 8.11
CA LYS A 81 -12.48 -4.73 9.41
C LYS A 81 -11.87 -3.34 9.40
N ILE A 82 -12.61 -2.40 9.95
CA ILE A 82 -12.11 -1.05 10.24
C ILE A 82 -11.85 -0.97 11.74
N ILE A 83 -10.64 -0.62 12.12
CA ILE A 83 -10.25 -0.42 13.53
C ILE A 83 -10.13 1.05 13.82
N LYS A 84 -10.35 1.42 15.08
CA LYS A 84 -10.22 2.80 15.53
C LYS A 84 -9.10 2.91 16.56
N ILE A 85 -8.13 3.78 16.28
CA ILE A 85 -7.01 4.07 17.18
C ILE A 85 -7.00 5.57 17.41
N LYS A 86 -7.17 6.00 18.65
CA LYS A 86 -7.22 7.41 19.04
C LYS A 86 -8.20 8.23 18.19
N GLY A 87 -9.36 7.66 17.89
CA GLY A 87 -10.41 8.33 17.14
C GLY A 87 -10.23 8.32 15.63
N VAL A 88 -9.20 7.65 15.11
CA VAL A 88 -8.91 7.58 13.67
C VAL A 88 -9.13 6.16 13.17
N ASP A 89 -9.80 6.04 12.02
CA ASP A 89 -10.10 4.75 11.40
C ASP A 89 -8.95 4.26 10.52
N TYR A 90 -8.64 2.96 10.63
CA TYR A 90 -7.61 2.29 9.86
C TYR A 90 -8.14 0.98 9.27
N THR A 91 -7.61 0.61 8.12
CA THR A 91 -7.85 -0.71 7.51
C THR A 91 -6.53 -1.41 7.21
N LEU A 92 -6.55 -2.74 7.20
CA LEU A 92 -5.42 -3.52 6.72
C LEU A 92 -5.39 -3.43 5.20
N ASN A 93 -4.33 -2.81 4.66
CA ASN A 93 -4.30 -2.38 3.27
C ASN A 93 -3.31 -3.15 2.40
N GLY A 94 -2.35 -3.86 2.97
CA GLY A 94 -1.40 -4.55 2.14
C GLY A 94 -0.30 -5.30 2.87
N TYR A 95 0.46 -6.02 2.06
CA TYR A 95 1.65 -6.77 2.47
C TYR A 95 2.79 -6.43 1.52
N THR A 96 3.94 -6.04 2.08
CA THR A 96 5.09 -5.59 1.28
C THR A 96 5.81 -6.73 0.56
N ASN A 97 5.47 -7.97 0.86
CA ASN A 97 6.13 -9.18 0.35
C ASN A 97 7.63 -9.22 0.70
N ARG A 98 7.97 -8.70 1.87
CA ARG A 98 9.34 -8.72 2.41
C ARG A 98 9.36 -9.55 3.70
N PRO A 99 9.55 -10.87 3.61
CA PRO A 99 9.42 -11.76 4.78
C PRO A 99 10.46 -11.48 5.87
N ASN A 100 11.59 -10.88 5.52
CA ASN A 100 12.63 -10.53 6.49
C ASN A 100 12.42 -9.16 7.15
N SER A 101 11.41 -8.42 6.72
CA SER A 101 11.05 -7.16 7.36
C SER A 101 10.34 -7.42 8.68
N LYS A 102 10.67 -6.64 9.70
CA LYS A 102 9.97 -6.69 11.00
C LYS A 102 8.54 -6.15 10.90
N LYS A 103 8.28 -5.26 9.96
CA LYS A 103 6.98 -4.60 9.75
C LYS A 103 6.54 -4.76 8.31
N PRO A 104 6.14 -5.97 7.89
CA PRO A 104 5.83 -6.22 6.49
C PRO A 104 4.40 -5.84 6.07
N PHE A 105 3.53 -5.49 7.01
CA PHE A 105 2.12 -5.19 6.74
C PHE A 105 1.87 -3.69 6.71
N ILE A 106 0.85 -3.30 5.94
CA ILE A 106 0.48 -1.91 5.73
C ILE A 106 -0.93 -1.69 6.24
N ILE A 107 -1.11 -0.67 7.08
CA ILE A 107 -2.43 -0.15 7.42
C ILE A 107 -2.61 1.23 6.80
N LEU A 108 -3.85 1.53 6.42
CA LEU A 108 -4.21 2.79 5.80
C LEU A 108 -5.03 3.63 6.77
N ASN A 109 -4.59 4.86 7.02
CA ASN A 109 -5.37 5.87 7.72
C ASN A 109 -6.46 6.40 6.78
N LEU A 110 -7.72 6.15 7.09
CA LEU A 110 -8.84 6.52 6.23
C LEU A 110 -9.13 8.02 6.21
N LEU A 111 -8.59 8.76 7.18
CA LEU A 111 -8.79 10.21 7.24
C LEU A 111 -7.89 10.96 6.25
N ASN A 112 -6.61 10.57 6.17
CA ASN A 112 -5.60 11.30 5.37
C ASN A 112 -4.94 10.46 4.29
N ASN A 113 -5.35 9.19 4.11
CA ASN A 113 -4.79 8.23 3.15
C ASN A 113 -3.30 7.93 3.33
N LYS A 114 -2.74 8.22 4.49
CA LYS A 114 -1.37 7.83 4.80
C LYS A 114 -1.28 6.35 5.15
N GLN A 115 -0.19 5.73 4.74
CA GLN A 115 0.10 4.33 5.00
C GLN A 115 1.16 4.21 6.10
N TYR A 116 1.00 3.20 6.96
CA TYR A 116 1.94 2.91 8.03
C TYR A 116 2.27 1.42 8.02
N LEU A 117 3.54 1.11 8.31
CA LEU A 117 4.01 -0.27 8.41
C LEU A 117 3.82 -0.79 9.82
N ILE A 118 3.32 -2.01 9.93
CA ILE A 118 3.11 -2.68 11.22
C ILE A 118 3.64 -4.11 11.19
N THR A 119 3.82 -4.69 12.37
CA THR A 119 4.28 -6.06 12.54
C THR A 119 3.11 -7.05 12.36
N GLU A 120 3.44 -8.30 12.07
CA GLU A 120 2.45 -9.38 12.00
C GLU A 120 1.71 -9.54 13.34
N GLU A 121 2.42 -9.43 14.45
CA GLU A 121 1.82 -9.50 15.78
C GLU A 121 0.76 -8.43 16.00
N GLN A 122 1.02 -7.21 15.53
CA GLN A 122 0.04 -6.12 15.60
C GLN A 122 -1.18 -6.41 14.72
N VAL A 123 -0.99 -7.03 13.56
CA VAL A 123 -2.11 -7.46 12.71
C VAL A 123 -2.96 -8.50 13.43
N ASP A 124 -2.34 -9.49 14.07
CA ASP A 124 -3.05 -10.50 14.84
C ASP A 124 -3.94 -9.87 15.92
N ARG A 125 -3.43 -8.90 16.64
CA ARG A 125 -4.16 -8.23 17.72
C ARG A 125 -5.28 -7.34 17.22
N LEU A 126 -5.07 -6.63 16.13
CA LEU A 126 -6.01 -5.62 15.64
C LEU A 126 -7.08 -6.21 14.71
N PHE A 127 -6.72 -7.16 13.87
CA PHE A 127 -7.58 -7.68 12.81
C PHE A 127 -7.94 -9.17 12.98
N GLY A 128 -7.37 -9.82 13.97
CA GLY A 128 -7.67 -11.21 14.28
C GLY A 128 -8.98 -11.38 15.07
N ASP A 129 -9.27 -12.62 15.46
CA ASP A 129 -10.47 -12.96 16.21
C ASP A 129 -10.44 -12.25 17.57
N PRO A 130 -11.46 -11.42 17.89
CA PRO A 130 -11.52 -10.71 19.15
C PRO A 130 -11.63 -11.62 20.38
N THR A 131 -11.98 -12.89 20.24
CA THR A 131 -12.13 -13.81 21.37
C THR A 131 -10.83 -14.11 22.09
N TRP A 132 -9.67 -13.93 21.44
CA TRP A 132 -8.37 -14.15 22.03
C TRP A 132 -7.47 -12.92 22.06
N VAL A 133 -8.04 -11.76 21.71
CA VAL A 133 -7.35 -10.49 21.91
C VAL A 133 -7.48 -10.09 23.37
N ASP A 134 -6.35 -10.04 24.08
CA ASP A 134 -6.31 -9.59 25.45
C ASP A 134 -6.49 -8.07 25.50
N THR A 135 -7.50 -7.61 26.22
CA THR A 135 -7.79 -6.19 26.36
C THR A 135 -6.64 -5.38 26.96
N LEU A 136 -5.82 -6.00 27.81
CA LEU A 136 -4.63 -5.35 28.37
C LEU A 136 -3.56 -5.10 27.31
N ASN A 137 -3.44 -6.00 26.35
CA ASN A 137 -2.49 -5.86 25.23
C ASN A 137 -2.98 -4.88 24.17
N PHE A 138 -4.27 -4.62 24.09
CA PHE A 138 -4.85 -3.68 23.15
C PHE A 138 -4.26 -2.27 23.30
N ASN A 139 -4.15 -1.77 24.54
CA ASN A 139 -3.57 -0.45 24.80
C ASN A 139 -2.09 -0.37 24.39
N SER A 140 -1.33 -1.44 24.63
CA SER A 140 0.07 -1.52 24.20
C SER A 140 0.21 -1.50 22.68
N THR A 141 -0.69 -2.20 21.98
CA THR A 141 -0.73 -2.24 20.52
C THR A 141 -1.03 -0.86 19.95
N GLU A 142 -1.98 -0.16 20.52
CA GLU A 142 -2.35 1.20 20.15
C GLU A 142 -1.16 2.16 20.24
N LYS A 143 -0.41 2.10 21.36
CA LYS A 143 0.82 2.88 21.52
C LYS A 143 1.89 2.51 20.50
N GLY A 144 2.07 1.23 20.23
CA GLY A 144 3.03 0.75 19.24
C GLY A 144 2.76 1.30 17.85
N ILE A 145 1.51 1.29 17.42
CA ILE A 145 1.12 1.83 16.12
C ILE A 145 1.33 3.34 16.09
N SER A 146 0.99 4.06 17.16
CA SER A 146 1.18 5.51 17.23
C SER A 146 2.63 5.93 17.06
N ASN A 147 3.58 5.12 17.52
CA ASN A 147 5.01 5.39 17.38
C ASN A 147 5.54 5.14 15.98
N GLU A 148 4.79 4.51 15.11
CA GLU A 148 5.19 4.17 13.75
C GLU A 148 4.77 5.22 12.73
N ILE A 149 4.05 6.22 13.16
CA ILE A 149 3.61 7.33 12.33
C ILE A 149 4.78 8.29 12.12
N ASN A 150 5.50 8.12 11.04
CA ASN A 150 6.63 8.96 10.66
C ASN A 150 6.29 9.81 9.44
#